data_f888c02b3d850de0ccfb2ffb7868a278
#
_entry.id   f888c02b3d850de0ccfb2ffb7868a278
#
_cell.length_a   1.000
_cell.length_b   1.000
_cell.length_c   1.000
_cell.angle_alpha   90.00
_cell.angle_beta   90.00
_cell.angle_gamma   90.00
#
_symmetry.space_group_name_H-M   'P 1'
#
loop_
_entity.id
_entity.type
_entity.pdbx_description
1 polymer ?
#
loop_
_entity_poly.entity_id
_entity_poly.type
_entity_poly.pdbx_seq_one_letter_code
_entity_poly.pdbx_strand_id
1 'polypeptide(L)'
;MRLDEIGFGCLKSDLEDYLTTAIYINGTNLKEVIEELEKEQVAKKGLHIRNGCYEGVSFFIAFHNQNHFLGRTLPDYVYHDQQYTLYDYKYSGIPGDHSLTCKISIDAQEVVWHDFKNISRIIPFELDYGGLTFRFCREQYGEAIHLAKNNTEENMFTWAYGHMLWRTA
;
A
#
# COMPACT_ATOMS: atom_id res chain seq x y z
N MET A 1 4.32 -24.45 -6.34
CA MET A 1 4.39 -23.00 -6.67
C MET A 1 4.95 -22.29 -5.45
N ARG A 2 5.94 -21.43 -5.60
CA ARG A 2 6.51 -20.68 -4.47
C ARG A 2 5.52 -19.59 -4.09
N LEU A 3 5.22 -19.47 -2.80
CA LEU A 3 4.43 -18.37 -2.26
C LEU A 3 5.34 -17.16 -2.01
N ASP A 4 4.75 -15.99 -2.10
CA ASP A 4 5.42 -14.72 -1.80
C ASP A 4 5.43 -14.46 -0.29
N GLU A 5 6.37 -13.65 0.16
CA GLU A 5 6.44 -13.17 1.54
C GLU A 5 6.00 -11.72 1.58
N ILE A 6 5.15 -11.37 2.56
CA ILE A 6 4.71 -10.00 2.77
C ILE A 6 5.19 -9.48 4.13
N GLY A 7 5.57 -8.20 4.16
CA GLY A 7 5.84 -7.45 5.37
C GLY A 7 5.24 -6.05 5.29
N PHE A 8 4.85 -5.51 6.42
CA PHE A 8 4.35 -4.15 6.54
C PHE A 8 5.28 -3.32 7.41
N GLY A 9 5.60 -2.13 6.94
CA GLY A 9 6.33 -1.12 7.68
C GLY A 9 5.47 0.10 7.98
N CYS A 10 5.94 0.90 8.91
CA CYS A 10 5.33 2.16 9.28
C CYS A 10 6.29 3.29 8.94
N LEU A 11 5.84 4.25 8.16
CA LEU A 11 6.62 5.42 7.74
C LEU A 11 5.89 6.70 8.12
N LYS A 12 6.66 7.72 8.50
CA LYS A 12 6.10 9.06 8.65
C LYS A 12 5.81 9.65 7.27
N SER A 13 4.66 10.28 7.10
CA SER A 13 4.35 11.05 5.91
C SER A 13 5.37 12.18 5.72
N ASP A 14 5.78 12.42 4.46
CA ASP A 14 6.67 13.54 4.13
C ASP A 14 5.98 14.90 4.21
N LEU A 15 4.67 14.92 4.08
CA LEU A 15 3.88 16.14 3.94
C LEU A 15 3.01 16.45 5.15
N GLU A 16 2.62 15.43 5.90
CA GLU A 16 1.68 15.57 7.01
C GLU A 16 2.17 14.83 8.25
N ASP A 17 1.59 15.15 9.40
CA ASP A 17 2.02 14.60 10.68
C ASP A 17 1.25 13.32 11.04
N TYR A 18 1.24 12.35 10.14
CA TYR A 18 0.65 11.04 10.37
C TYR A 18 1.56 9.90 9.85
N LEU A 19 1.25 8.68 10.26
CA LEU A 19 1.97 7.48 9.88
C LEU A 19 1.28 6.78 8.70
N THR A 20 2.07 6.31 7.74
CA THR A 20 1.62 5.61 6.56
C THR A 20 2.17 4.20 6.50
N THR A 21 1.54 3.36 5.71
CA THR A 21 1.92 1.96 5.53
C THR A 21 2.95 1.81 4.42
N ALA A 22 4.07 1.17 4.69
CA ALA A 22 4.97 0.64 3.69
C ALA A 22 4.67 -0.85 3.48
N ILE A 23 4.71 -1.31 2.24
CA ILE A 23 4.45 -2.70 1.86
C ILE A 23 5.71 -3.28 1.24
N TYR A 24 6.17 -4.39 1.78
CA TYR A 24 7.33 -5.13 1.28
C TYR A 24 6.87 -6.50 0.79
N ILE A 25 7.27 -6.87 -0.40
CA ILE A 25 7.00 -8.19 -0.97
C ILE A 25 8.33 -8.83 -1.36
N ASN A 26 8.61 -10.00 -0.81
CA ASN A 26 9.89 -10.68 -0.97
C ASN A 26 11.10 -9.79 -0.62
N GLY A 27 10.95 -8.94 0.41
CA GLY A 27 11.96 -8.01 0.87
C GLY A 27 12.12 -6.73 0.05
N THR A 28 11.35 -6.56 -1.04
CA THR A 28 11.40 -5.36 -1.90
C THR A 28 10.20 -4.44 -1.60
N ASN A 29 10.45 -3.13 -1.52
CA ASN A 29 9.39 -2.15 -1.35
C ASN A 29 8.49 -2.13 -2.61
N LEU A 30 7.22 -2.50 -2.45
CA LEU A 30 6.27 -2.57 -3.55
C LEU A 30 6.09 -1.22 -4.25
N LYS A 31 6.13 -0.13 -3.50
CA LYS A 31 5.99 1.22 -4.05
C LYS A 31 7.06 1.50 -5.12
N GLU A 32 8.31 1.15 -4.84
CA GLU A 32 9.43 1.38 -5.78
C GLU A 32 9.26 0.59 -7.08
N VAL A 33 8.81 -0.66 -6.96
CA VAL A 33 8.54 -1.52 -8.12
C VAL A 33 7.43 -0.95 -8.99
N ILE A 34 6.36 -0.49 -8.37
CA ILE A 34 5.20 0.07 -9.07
C ILE A 34 5.54 1.42 -9.72
N GLU A 35 6.21 2.31 -9.00
CA GLU A 35 6.58 3.63 -9.52
C GLU A 35 7.50 3.51 -10.74
N GLU A 36 8.44 2.56 -10.75
CA GLU A 36 9.31 2.33 -11.90
C GLU A 36 8.54 1.81 -13.12
N LEU A 37 7.63 0.86 -12.89
CA LEU A 37 6.79 0.29 -13.96
C LEU A 37 5.86 1.35 -14.58
N GLU A 38 5.25 2.20 -13.76
CA GLU A 38 4.36 3.27 -14.21
C GLU A 38 5.13 4.38 -14.93
N LYS A 39 6.27 4.79 -14.40
CA LYS A 39 7.15 5.81 -14.97
C LYS A 39 7.56 5.47 -16.40
N GLU A 40 7.90 4.21 -16.67
CA GLU A 40 8.24 3.75 -18.01
C GLU A 40 7.07 3.88 -18.99
N GLN A 41 5.86 3.49 -18.58
CA GLN A 41 4.67 3.59 -19.40
C GLN A 41 4.27 5.03 -19.69
N VAL A 42 4.33 5.90 -18.68
CA VAL A 42 4.00 7.32 -18.79
C VAL A 42 5.00 8.04 -19.70
N ALA A 43 6.28 7.74 -19.56
CA ALA A 43 7.34 8.31 -20.41
C ALA A 43 7.16 7.96 -21.90
N LYS A 44 6.74 6.72 -22.21
CA LYS A 44 6.39 6.30 -23.58
C LYS A 44 5.25 7.10 -24.21
N LYS A 45 4.42 7.73 -23.39
CA LYS A 45 3.32 8.62 -23.83
C LYS A 45 3.70 10.10 -23.82
N GLY A 46 4.97 10.42 -23.55
CA GLY A 46 5.47 11.79 -23.48
C GLY A 46 5.00 12.58 -22.26
N LEU A 47 4.56 11.88 -21.23
CA LEU A 47 4.14 12.44 -19.94
C LEU A 47 5.15 12.13 -18.85
N HIS A 48 5.01 12.80 -17.72
CA HIS A 48 5.82 12.55 -16.53
C HIS A 48 4.94 12.43 -15.30
N ILE A 49 5.21 11.40 -14.50
CA ILE A 49 4.73 11.32 -13.11
C ILE A 49 5.86 11.78 -12.20
N ARG A 50 5.51 12.53 -11.18
CA ARG A 50 6.46 12.98 -10.17
C ARG A 50 7.01 11.75 -9.41
N ASN A 51 8.33 11.62 -9.33
CA ASN A 51 8.96 10.55 -8.55
C ASN A 51 8.54 10.62 -7.08
N GLY A 52 8.31 9.45 -6.48
CA GLY A 52 7.87 9.36 -5.10
C GLY A 52 6.47 9.96 -4.89
N CYS A 53 5.59 9.84 -5.89
CA CYS A 53 4.23 10.41 -5.82
C CYS A 53 3.29 9.63 -4.90
N TYR A 54 3.60 8.39 -4.61
CA TYR A 54 2.77 7.52 -3.80
C TYR A 54 3.08 7.60 -2.30
N GLU A 55 2.03 7.53 -1.53
CA GLU A 55 2.05 7.34 -0.09
C GLU A 55 1.08 6.21 0.29
N GLY A 56 1.49 5.36 1.22
CA GLY A 56 0.65 4.26 1.68
C GLY A 56 -0.57 4.73 2.45
N VAL A 57 -1.56 3.87 2.56
CA VAL A 57 -2.74 4.09 3.40
C VAL A 57 -2.30 4.42 4.83
N SER A 58 -3.03 5.31 5.49
CA SER A 58 -2.81 5.62 6.91
C SER A 58 -2.64 4.33 7.73
N PHE A 59 -1.56 4.26 8.48
CA PHE A 59 -1.25 3.07 9.26
C PHE A 59 -2.33 2.78 10.31
N PHE A 60 -2.90 3.82 10.90
CA PHE A 60 -3.99 3.69 11.85
C PHE A 60 -5.24 3.08 11.21
N ILE A 61 -5.62 3.52 10.02
CA ILE A 61 -6.76 2.96 9.27
C ILE A 61 -6.47 1.52 8.86
N ALA A 62 -5.26 1.23 8.41
CA ALA A 62 -4.90 -0.08 7.93
C ALA A 62 -4.97 -1.16 9.01
N PHE A 63 -4.55 -0.86 10.25
CA PHE A 63 -4.31 -1.88 11.28
C PHE A 63 -5.06 -1.68 12.60
N HIS A 64 -5.48 -0.48 12.95
CA HIS A 64 -6.10 -0.19 14.26
C HIS A 64 -7.58 0.11 14.19
N ASN A 65 -8.02 0.91 13.24
CA ASN A 65 -9.43 1.26 13.11
C ASN A 65 -10.19 0.27 12.26
N GLN A 66 -9.53 -0.27 11.23
CA GLN A 66 -10.06 -1.24 10.30
C GLN A 66 -9.05 -2.38 10.10
N ASN A 67 -9.43 -3.38 9.35
CA ASN A 67 -8.54 -4.42 8.85
C ASN A 67 -8.46 -4.31 7.34
N HIS A 68 -7.88 -3.22 6.85
CA HIS A 68 -7.87 -2.86 5.44
C HIS A 68 -7.36 -4.00 4.54
N PHE A 69 -6.21 -4.58 4.89
CA PHE A 69 -5.61 -5.68 4.13
C PHE A 69 -6.29 -7.03 4.33
N LEU A 70 -7.36 -7.09 5.13
CA LEU A 70 -8.28 -8.22 5.24
C LEU A 70 -9.64 -7.92 4.60
N GLY A 71 -9.73 -6.90 3.75
CA GLY A 71 -10.95 -6.53 3.06
C GLY A 71 -11.98 -5.81 3.92
N ARG A 72 -11.58 -5.24 5.05
CA ARG A 72 -12.44 -4.44 5.94
C ARG A 72 -11.86 -3.05 6.07
N THR A 73 -12.42 -2.09 5.35
CA THR A 73 -11.89 -0.72 5.28
C THR A 73 -13.00 0.32 5.23
N LEU A 74 -12.59 1.58 5.34
CA LEU A 74 -13.48 2.72 5.14
C LEU A 74 -13.84 2.86 3.65
N PRO A 75 -15.04 3.40 3.32
CA PRO A 75 -15.49 3.56 1.94
C PRO A 75 -14.53 4.32 1.02
N ASP A 76 -13.78 5.28 1.56
CA ASP A 76 -12.83 6.09 0.79
C ASP A 76 -11.60 5.29 0.30
N TYR A 77 -11.37 4.10 0.83
CA TYR A 77 -10.23 3.23 0.50
C TYR A 77 -10.63 1.97 -0.27
N VAL A 78 -11.87 1.87 -0.69
CA VAL A 78 -12.37 0.79 -1.55
C VAL A 78 -13.20 1.38 -2.69
N TYR A 79 -12.92 0.93 -3.91
CA TYR A 79 -13.62 1.34 -5.11
C TYR A 79 -14.52 0.23 -5.65
N HIS A 80 -15.24 0.52 -6.73
CA HIS A 80 -16.05 -0.47 -7.43
C HIS A 80 -15.28 -1.77 -7.68
N ASP A 81 -15.99 -2.88 -7.68
CA ASP A 81 -15.42 -4.23 -7.84
C ASP A 81 -14.41 -4.63 -6.75
N GLN A 82 -14.54 -4.07 -5.54
CA GLN A 82 -13.67 -4.39 -4.41
C GLN A 82 -12.17 -4.14 -4.70
N GLN A 83 -11.88 -3.05 -5.35
CA GLN A 83 -10.53 -2.53 -5.52
C GLN A 83 -10.08 -1.81 -4.25
N TYR A 84 -9.14 -2.36 -3.51
CA TYR A 84 -8.60 -1.80 -2.27
C TYR A 84 -7.39 -0.92 -2.55
N THR A 85 -7.36 0.27 -1.98
CA THR A 85 -6.23 1.19 -2.12
C THR A 85 -4.98 0.65 -1.42
N LEU A 86 -3.87 0.60 -2.12
CA LEU A 86 -2.55 0.33 -1.56
C LEU A 86 -1.77 1.62 -1.33
N TYR A 87 -1.81 2.51 -2.31
CA TYR A 87 -1.14 3.81 -2.30
C TYR A 87 -2.04 4.89 -2.88
N ASP A 88 -1.94 6.09 -2.32
CA ASP A 88 -2.59 7.29 -2.82
C ASP A 88 -1.57 8.34 -3.27
N TYR A 89 -2.06 9.35 -4.01
CA TYR A 89 -1.24 10.45 -4.47
C TYR A 89 -1.00 11.44 -3.34
N LYS A 90 0.23 11.47 -2.83
CA LYS A 90 0.56 12.25 -1.63
C LYS A 90 0.42 13.76 -1.79
N TYR A 91 0.51 14.28 -3.01
CA TYR A 91 0.52 15.72 -3.25
C TYR A 91 -0.86 16.37 -3.28
N SER A 92 -1.93 15.61 -3.47
CA SER A 92 -3.29 16.14 -3.39
C SER A 92 -3.99 15.78 -2.08
N GLY A 93 -3.63 14.66 -1.47
CA GLY A 93 -4.34 14.12 -0.31
C GLY A 93 -5.79 13.71 -0.62
N ILE A 94 -6.18 13.67 -1.89
CA ILE A 94 -7.54 13.34 -2.33
C ILE A 94 -7.56 11.88 -2.79
N PRO A 95 -8.34 11.00 -2.13
CA PRO A 95 -8.52 9.63 -2.56
C PRO A 95 -9.02 9.57 -4.01
N GLY A 96 -8.39 8.75 -4.83
CA GLY A 96 -8.76 8.56 -6.24
C GLY A 96 -8.17 9.56 -7.23
N ASP A 97 -7.37 10.52 -6.80
CA ASP A 97 -6.66 11.39 -7.75
C ASP A 97 -5.59 10.63 -8.53
N HIS A 98 -4.86 9.76 -7.86
CA HIS A 98 -3.94 8.82 -8.47
C HIS A 98 -3.66 7.71 -7.45
N SER A 99 -4.47 6.67 -7.47
CA SER A 99 -4.43 5.60 -6.47
C SER A 99 -4.08 4.26 -7.10
N LEU A 100 -3.07 3.60 -6.57
CA LEU A 100 -2.84 2.19 -6.88
C LEU A 100 -3.77 1.34 -6.04
N THR A 101 -4.48 0.45 -6.70
CA THR A 101 -5.43 -0.47 -6.06
C THR A 101 -5.19 -1.90 -6.51
N CYS A 102 -5.68 -2.85 -5.75
CA CYS A 102 -5.77 -4.26 -6.16
C CYS A 102 -7.00 -4.92 -5.54
N LYS A 103 -7.36 -6.10 -6.04
CA LYS A 103 -8.29 -7.02 -5.36
C LYS A 103 -7.53 -7.89 -4.38
N ILE A 104 -8.16 -8.15 -3.24
CA ILE A 104 -7.64 -9.04 -2.20
C ILE A 104 -8.61 -10.20 -2.03
N SER A 105 -8.23 -11.37 -2.50
CA SER A 105 -8.99 -12.62 -2.34
C SER A 105 -8.39 -13.42 -1.20
N ILE A 106 -9.25 -13.87 -0.29
CA ILE A 106 -8.84 -14.59 0.93
C ILE A 106 -9.60 -15.90 1.01
N ASP A 107 -8.88 -17.00 1.07
CA ASP A 107 -9.46 -18.31 1.38
C ASP A 107 -8.84 -18.93 2.64
N ALA A 108 -9.06 -20.21 2.89
CA ALA A 108 -8.58 -20.89 4.08
C ALA A 108 -7.05 -21.10 4.11
N GLN A 109 -6.39 -21.10 2.97
CA GLN A 109 -4.98 -21.46 2.83
C GLN A 109 -4.12 -20.28 2.35
N GLU A 110 -4.68 -19.41 1.53
CA GLU A 110 -3.91 -18.33 0.91
C GLU A 110 -4.66 -16.99 0.85
N VAL A 111 -3.87 -15.95 0.66
CA VAL A 111 -4.31 -14.61 0.29
C VAL A 111 -3.70 -14.28 -1.06
N VAL A 112 -4.51 -13.78 -1.98
CA VAL A 112 -4.06 -13.41 -3.33
C VAL A 112 -4.36 -11.94 -3.59
N TRP A 113 -3.33 -11.19 -3.93
CA TRP A 113 -3.45 -9.83 -4.46
C TRP A 113 -3.36 -9.88 -5.97
N HIS A 114 -4.38 -9.41 -6.64
CA HIS A 114 -4.50 -9.48 -8.10
C HIS A 114 -5.28 -8.29 -8.67
N ASP A 115 -5.40 -8.25 -9.98
CA ASP A 115 -6.15 -7.21 -10.70
C ASP A 115 -5.72 -5.80 -10.27
N PHE A 116 -4.40 -5.55 -10.33
CA PHE A 116 -3.83 -4.24 -10.01
C PHE A 116 -4.31 -3.20 -11.00
N LYS A 117 -4.77 -2.06 -10.50
CA LYS A 117 -5.25 -0.93 -11.28
C LYS A 117 -4.79 0.39 -10.68
N ASN A 118 -4.54 1.34 -11.55
CA ASN A 118 -4.42 2.73 -11.14
C ASN A 118 -5.74 3.45 -11.43
N ILE A 119 -6.32 4.03 -10.38
CA ILE A 119 -7.47 4.92 -10.48
C ILE A 119 -6.90 6.33 -10.50
N SER A 120 -6.94 6.99 -11.66
CA SER A 120 -6.26 8.27 -11.84
C SER A 120 -7.13 9.29 -12.57
N ARG A 121 -7.10 10.52 -12.06
CA ARG A 121 -7.59 11.72 -12.75
C ARG A 121 -6.45 12.49 -13.43
N ILE A 122 -5.21 12.10 -13.14
CA ILE A 122 -4.00 12.79 -13.60
C ILE A 122 -3.50 12.18 -14.90
N ILE A 123 -3.66 10.87 -15.06
CA ILE A 123 -3.21 10.12 -16.24
C ILE A 123 -4.43 9.78 -17.09
N PRO A 124 -4.47 10.21 -18.37
CA PRO A 124 -5.64 10.04 -19.24
C PRO A 124 -5.69 8.69 -19.97
N PHE A 125 -4.96 7.69 -19.51
CA PHE A 125 -4.94 6.34 -20.10
C PHE A 125 -4.76 5.28 -18.99
N GLU A 126 -5.10 4.05 -19.31
CA GLU A 126 -4.91 2.93 -18.38
C GLU A 126 -3.43 2.52 -18.34
N LEU A 127 -2.95 2.26 -17.11
CA LEU A 127 -1.65 1.67 -16.88
C LEU A 127 -1.76 0.14 -16.86
N ASP A 128 -0.80 -0.53 -17.47
CA ASP A 128 -0.74 -1.99 -17.56
C ASP A 128 0.22 -2.53 -16.49
N TYR A 129 -0.28 -3.40 -15.65
CA TYR A 129 0.51 -4.11 -14.61
C TYR A 129 0.86 -5.54 -15.00
N GLY A 130 0.64 -5.93 -16.27
CA GLY A 130 1.11 -7.20 -16.83
C GLY A 130 0.54 -8.44 -16.16
N GLY A 131 -0.64 -8.35 -15.55
CA GLY A 131 -1.21 -9.46 -14.78
C GLY A 131 -0.48 -9.71 -13.45
N LEU A 132 0.16 -8.67 -12.89
CA LEU A 132 0.84 -8.74 -11.60
C LEU A 132 -0.06 -9.40 -10.55
N THR A 133 0.48 -10.41 -9.88
CA THR A 133 -0.24 -11.18 -8.87
C THR A 133 0.74 -11.64 -7.80
N PHE A 134 0.35 -11.51 -6.55
CA PHE A 134 1.09 -12.02 -5.41
C PHE A 134 0.23 -13.02 -4.64
N ARG A 135 0.85 -14.10 -4.17
CA ARG A 135 0.18 -15.18 -3.44
C ARG A 135 0.91 -15.45 -2.14
N PHE A 136 0.21 -15.32 -1.04
CA PHE A 136 0.76 -15.43 0.30
C PHE A 136 0.15 -16.61 1.05
N CYS A 137 0.93 -17.29 1.87
CA CYS A 137 0.40 -18.21 2.87
C CYS A 137 -0.52 -17.44 3.82
N ARG A 138 -1.72 -17.95 4.06
CA ARG A 138 -2.73 -17.30 4.92
C ARG A 138 -2.21 -17.03 6.33
N GLU A 139 -1.48 -17.99 6.90
CA GLU A 139 -0.92 -17.87 8.26
C GLU A 139 0.17 -16.78 8.30
N GLN A 140 1.14 -16.83 7.39
CA GLN A 140 2.21 -15.83 7.29
C GLN A 140 1.65 -14.42 7.04
N TYR A 141 0.62 -14.28 6.21
CA TYR A 141 -0.06 -13.02 5.97
C TYR A 141 -0.71 -12.46 7.23
N GLY A 142 -1.39 -13.31 8.00
CA GLY A 142 -1.97 -12.94 9.29
C GLY A 142 -0.93 -12.53 10.32
N GLU A 143 0.20 -13.23 10.38
CA GLU A 143 1.33 -12.86 11.24
C GLU A 143 1.93 -11.51 10.86
N ALA A 144 2.10 -11.22 9.57
CA ALA A 144 2.61 -9.93 9.11
C ALA A 144 1.71 -8.77 9.54
N ILE A 145 0.38 -8.94 9.46
CA ILE A 145 -0.59 -7.94 9.96
C ILE A 145 -0.48 -7.79 11.48
N HIS A 146 -0.39 -8.90 12.21
CA HIS A 146 -0.28 -8.88 13.66
C HIS A 146 1.00 -8.17 14.13
N LEU A 147 2.13 -8.45 13.51
CA LEU A 147 3.40 -7.79 13.79
C LEU A 147 3.34 -6.28 13.49
N ALA A 148 2.75 -5.89 12.36
CA ALA A 148 2.56 -4.50 12.02
C ALA A 148 1.73 -3.76 13.08
N LYS A 149 0.62 -4.34 13.49
CA LYS A 149 -0.26 -3.78 14.51
C LYS A 149 0.46 -3.57 15.84
N ASN A 150 1.18 -4.57 16.31
CA ASN A 150 1.89 -4.50 17.59
C ASN A 150 3.04 -3.49 17.57
N ASN A 151 3.80 -3.45 16.48
CA ASN A 151 4.87 -2.48 16.33
C ASN A 151 4.36 -1.04 16.34
N THR A 152 3.14 -0.80 15.87
CA THR A 152 2.57 0.55 15.84
C THR A 152 2.16 1.02 17.22
N GLU A 153 1.61 0.15 18.06
CA GLU A 153 1.24 0.54 19.43
C GLU A 153 2.48 1.00 20.20
N GLU A 154 3.57 0.26 20.11
CA GLU A 154 4.84 0.62 20.71
C GLU A 154 5.40 1.93 20.13
N ASN A 155 5.29 2.10 18.86
CA ASN A 155 5.78 3.23 18.11
C ASN A 155 4.95 4.50 18.32
N MET A 156 3.64 4.41 18.38
CA MET A 156 2.77 5.54 18.71
C MET A 156 3.01 6.01 20.15
N PHE A 157 3.26 5.09 21.07
CA PHE A 157 3.62 5.42 22.44
C PHE A 157 4.95 6.17 22.50
N THR A 158 5.94 5.70 21.79
CA THR A 158 7.27 6.33 21.70
C THR A 158 7.19 7.73 21.08
N TRP A 159 6.37 7.91 20.05
CA TRP A 159 6.18 9.20 19.39
C TRP A 159 5.47 10.22 20.31
N ALA A 160 4.43 9.80 21.01
CA ALA A 160 3.70 10.67 21.95
C ALA A 160 4.58 11.19 23.10
N TYR A 161 5.65 10.47 23.43
CA TYR A 161 6.60 10.87 24.48
C TYR A 161 7.90 11.50 23.95
N GLY A 162 7.94 11.87 22.65
CA GLY A 162 9.06 12.62 22.06
C GLY A 162 10.33 11.81 21.80
N HIS A 163 10.26 10.50 21.87
CA HIS A 163 11.37 9.61 21.51
C HIS A 163 11.26 9.21 20.04
N MET A 164 11.75 10.06 19.14
CA MET A 164 11.86 9.73 17.73
C MET A 164 12.98 8.71 17.48
N LEU A 165 12.68 7.45 17.57
CA LEU A 165 13.52 6.35 17.06
C LEU A 165 12.89 5.74 15.79
N TRP A 166 12.53 6.61 14.85
CA TRP A 166 12.19 6.21 13.50
C TRP A 166 13.36 6.52 12.59
N ARG A 167 14.33 5.71 12.64
CA ARG A 167 15.36 5.68 11.62
C ARG A 167 15.35 4.32 10.97
N THR A 168 14.92 4.36 9.75
CA THR A 168 15.35 3.52 8.64
C THR A 168 15.14 2.02 8.80
N ALA A 169 14.10 1.53 8.25
CA ALA A 169 14.34 0.41 7.37
C ALA A 169 14.21 0.91 5.94
#